data_de163bdf5058caa65d36ac4fb62ec7d6
#
_entry.id   de163bdf5058caa65d36ac4fb62ec7d6
#
_cell.length_a   1.000
_cell.length_b   1.000
_cell.length_c   1.000
_cell.angle_alpha   90.00
_cell.angle_beta   90.00
_cell.angle_gamma   90.00
#
_symmetry.space_group_name_H-M   'P 1'
#
loop_
_entity.id
_entity.type
_entity.pdbx_description
1 polymer ?
#
loop_
_entity_poly.entity_id
_entity_poly.type
_entity_poly.pdbx_seq_one_letter_code
_entity_poly.pdbx_strand_id
1 'polypeptide(L)'
;MTSATSPLPDAPPSTAVALGRLSATGAALLEAGRTDEAVDVLRHALAAAEPGADDLLVRAYLDNGDWHVAVDLLLRLVAHGHVRFAGRLGVALARIGDIERAEEAFRLALEHGELAACNDFAILLAQENRLDEAVPLLERAAEAGDPQAAANLVELLYGCGDLRAALEAAERYADENRPDTVVALADVRAAYGRVGEAENLYRRAAVLGALRAHGAYGSFLLSVRGDAAAAEREFQEAARHDEPGWQFTLGRFLVDDGRPAEARPYVAAAAALGDDEAVTLLAEIDGEDPYDD
;
A
#
# COMPACT_ATOMS: atom_id res chain seq x y z
N MET A 1 11.81 -44.20 -29.57
CA MET A 1 11.00 -44.13 -28.32
C MET A 1 10.85 -42.66 -27.99
N THR A 2 9.77 -42.09 -28.49
CA THR A 2 9.43 -40.67 -28.32
C THR A 2 8.56 -40.55 -27.06
N SER A 3 9.12 -39.91 -26.06
CA SER A 3 8.41 -39.61 -24.80
C SER A 3 7.47 -38.44 -25.03
N ALA A 4 6.17 -38.70 -25.00
CA ALA A 4 5.13 -37.68 -25.05
C ALA A 4 4.98 -37.06 -23.68
N THR A 5 5.32 -35.78 -23.54
CA THR A 5 4.98 -34.94 -22.39
C THR A 5 3.50 -34.61 -22.50
N SER A 6 2.71 -35.10 -21.53
CA SER A 6 1.32 -34.68 -21.35
C SER A 6 1.28 -33.21 -20.94
N PRO A 7 0.36 -32.41 -21.50
CA PRO A 7 0.14 -31.04 -21.01
C PRO A 7 -0.43 -31.06 -19.59
N LEU A 8 0.03 -30.11 -18.76
CA LEU A 8 -0.52 -29.83 -17.44
C LEU A 8 -2.01 -29.49 -17.56
N PRO A 9 -2.87 -29.91 -16.62
CA PRO A 9 -4.27 -29.56 -16.65
C PRO A 9 -4.43 -28.03 -16.48
N ASP A 10 -5.24 -27.47 -17.39
CA ASP A 10 -5.66 -26.07 -17.34
C ASP A 10 -6.20 -25.72 -15.95
N ALA A 11 -5.77 -24.56 -15.41
CA ALA A 11 -6.33 -23.99 -14.21
C ALA A 11 -7.87 -23.89 -14.37
N PRO A 12 -8.65 -24.17 -13.30
CA PRO A 12 -10.09 -24.07 -13.41
C PRO A 12 -10.47 -22.63 -13.80
N PRO A 13 -11.43 -22.46 -14.72
CA PRO A 13 -11.86 -21.12 -15.10
C PRO A 13 -12.35 -20.39 -13.85
N SER A 14 -11.81 -19.21 -13.62
CA SER A 14 -12.40 -18.25 -12.67
C SER A 14 -13.88 -18.16 -13.02
N THR A 15 -14.74 -18.66 -12.14
CA THR A 15 -16.19 -18.50 -12.26
C THR A 15 -16.50 -17.04 -12.03
N ALA A 16 -16.39 -16.22 -13.09
CA ALA A 16 -16.90 -14.87 -13.08
C ALA A 16 -18.42 -14.96 -12.77
N VAL A 17 -18.79 -14.62 -11.56
CA VAL A 17 -20.21 -14.52 -11.17
C VAL A 17 -20.82 -13.45 -12.06
N ALA A 18 -21.83 -13.80 -12.86
CA ALA A 18 -22.52 -12.81 -13.67
C ALA A 18 -23.20 -11.79 -12.73
N LEU A 19 -22.78 -10.53 -12.83
CA LEU A 19 -23.31 -9.44 -12.01
C LEU A 19 -24.78 -9.18 -12.38
N GLY A 20 -25.58 -8.80 -11.38
CA GLY A 20 -26.92 -8.25 -11.62
C GLY A 20 -26.82 -6.88 -12.33
N ARG A 21 -27.97 -6.37 -12.81
CA ARG A 21 -27.99 -5.12 -13.61
C ARG A 21 -27.49 -3.91 -12.83
N LEU A 22 -27.94 -3.75 -11.57
CA LEU A 22 -27.52 -2.65 -10.71
C LEU A 22 -26.06 -2.84 -10.26
N SER A 23 -25.68 -4.07 -9.92
CA SER A 23 -24.29 -4.39 -9.59
C SER A 23 -23.32 -4.06 -10.73
N ALA A 24 -23.69 -4.38 -11.98
CA ALA A 24 -22.89 -4.02 -13.15
C ALA A 24 -22.80 -2.49 -13.37
N THR A 25 -23.90 -1.77 -13.11
CA THR A 25 -23.90 -0.31 -13.17
C THR A 25 -23.00 0.28 -12.08
N GLY A 26 -23.08 -0.23 -10.85
CA GLY A 26 -22.22 0.20 -9.75
C GLY A 26 -20.73 -0.06 -10.03
N ALA A 27 -20.40 -1.24 -10.60
CA ALA A 27 -19.03 -1.55 -11.00
C ALA A 27 -18.49 -0.55 -12.05
N ALA A 28 -19.27 -0.23 -13.06
CA ALA A 28 -18.89 0.75 -14.09
C ALA A 28 -18.70 2.16 -13.52
N LEU A 29 -19.50 2.55 -12.52
CA LEU A 29 -19.33 3.82 -11.81
C LEU A 29 -18.04 3.86 -11.00
N LEU A 30 -17.69 2.76 -10.31
CA LEU A 30 -16.41 2.66 -9.58
C LEU A 30 -15.22 2.76 -10.53
N GLU A 31 -15.27 2.08 -11.68
CA GLU A 31 -14.22 2.19 -12.71
C GLU A 31 -14.08 3.60 -13.28
N ALA A 32 -15.18 4.37 -13.29
CA ALA A 32 -15.18 5.76 -13.70
C ALA A 32 -14.78 6.75 -12.59
N GLY A 33 -14.43 6.28 -11.38
CA GLY A 33 -14.10 7.12 -10.22
C GLY A 33 -15.30 7.85 -9.61
N ARG A 34 -16.55 7.46 -9.95
CA ARG A 34 -17.80 8.07 -9.48
C ARG A 34 -18.33 7.32 -8.26
N THR A 35 -17.53 7.30 -7.19
CA THR A 35 -17.75 6.41 -6.02
C THR A 35 -19.05 6.70 -5.30
N ASP A 36 -19.42 7.97 -5.08
CA ASP A 36 -20.69 8.33 -4.43
C ASP A 36 -21.92 7.80 -5.16
N GLU A 37 -21.93 7.96 -6.49
CA GLU A 37 -23.03 7.47 -7.32
C GLU A 37 -23.04 5.93 -7.35
N ALA A 38 -21.87 5.30 -7.31
CA ALA A 38 -21.77 3.85 -7.19
C ALA A 38 -22.37 3.35 -5.89
N VAL A 39 -22.10 4.00 -4.76
CA VAL A 39 -22.68 3.66 -3.44
C VAL A 39 -24.21 3.66 -3.50
N ASP A 40 -24.81 4.70 -4.07
CA ASP A 40 -26.27 4.79 -4.14
C ASP A 40 -26.89 3.65 -4.96
N VAL A 41 -26.30 3.33 -6.12
CA VAL A 41 -26.76 2.22 -6.96
C VAL A 41 -26.53 0.87 -6.29
N LEU A 42 -25.37 0.68 -5.67
CA LEU A 42 -25.00 -0.59 -5.03
C LEU A 42 -25.81 -0.88 -3.76
N ARG A 43 -26.26 0.14 -3.02
CA ARG A 43 -27.22 -0.03 -1.93
C ARG A 43 -28.54 -0.65 -2.42
N HIS A 44 -29.02 -0.19 -3.58
CA HIS A 44 -30.24 -0.76 -4.19
C HIS A 44 -29.97 -2.18 -4.71
N ALA A 45 -28.79 -2.44 -5.29
CA ALA A 45 -28.40 -3.77 -5.72
C ALA A 45 -28.34 -4.77 -4.55
N LEU A 46 -27.76 -4.35 -3.42
CA LEU A 46 -27.68 -5.17 -2.20
C LEU A 46 -29.09 -5.45 -1.63
N ALA A 47 -29.96 -4.44 -1.59
CA ALA A 47 -31.35 -4.60 -1.16
C ALA A 47 -32.15 -5.55 -2.06
N ALA A 48 -31.82 -5.61 -3.35
CA ALA A 48 -32.39 -6.54 -4.33
C ALA A 48 -31.69 -7.92 -4.32
N ALA A 49 -30.73 -8.15 -3.43
CA ALA A 49 -29.90 -9.36 -3.35
C ALA A 49 -29.24 -9.73 -4.68
N GLU A 50 -28.83 -8.73 -5.47
CA GLU A 50 -28.12 -8.98 -6.72
C GLU A 50 -26.73 -9.58 -6.48
N PRO A 51 -26.28 -10.54 -7.31
CA PRO A 51 -24.94 -11.13 -7.20
C PRO A 51 -23.83 -10.07 -7.24
N GLY A 52 -22.85 -10.17 -6.34
CA GLY A 52 -21.69 -9.29 -6.28
C GLY A 52 -21.93 -7.89 -5.71
N ALA A 53 -23.17 -7.56 -5.32
CA ALA A 53 -23.48 -6.26 -4.74
C ALA A 53 -22.78 -6.02 -3.41
N ASP A 54 -22.63 -7.06 -2.59
CA ASP A 54 -21.91 -7.04 -1.32
C ASP A 54 -20.44 -6.66 -1.50
N ASP A 55 -19.71 -7.34 -2.40
CA ASP A 55 -18.30 -7.09 -2.68
C ASP A 55 -18.07 -5.67 -3.23
N LEU A 56 -18.91 -5.25 -4.18
CA LEU A 56 -18.79 -3.94 -4.81
C LEU A 56 -19.11 -2.80 -3.83
N LEU A 57 -20.15 -2.97 -2.97
CA LEU A 57 -20.50 -1.95 -1.99
C LEU A 57 -19.46 -1.82 -0.88
N VAL A 58 -18.91 -2.95 -0.41
CA VAL A 58 -17.79 -2.94 0.53
C VAL A 58 -16.60 -2.19 -0.09
N ARG A 59 -16.23 -2.53 -1.33
CA ARG A 59 -15.16 -1.83 -2.05
C ARG A 59 -15.44 -0.33 -2.15
N ALA A 60 -16.65 0.06 -2.54
CA ALA A 60 -17.03 1.47 -2.67
C ALA A 60 -16.83 2.25 -1.37
N TYR A 61 -17.27 1.69 -0.22
CA TYR A 61 -17.07 2.36 1.07
C TYR A 61 -15.60 2.44 1.49
N LEU A 62 -14.81 1.38 1.23
CA LEU A 62 -13.38 1.39 1.54
C LEU A 62 -12.62 2.40 0.67
N ASP A 63 -12.91 2.43 -0.64
CA ASP A 63 -12.30 3.35 -1.59
C ASP A 63 -12.67 4.83 -1.29
N ASN A 64 -13.87 5.07 -0.73
CA ASN A 64 -14.35 6.40 -0.33
C ASN A 64 -13.87 6.85 1.05
N GLY A 65 -13.25 5.96 1.82
CA GLY A 65 -12.87 6.24 3.21
C GLY A 65 -14.03 6.24 4.21
N ASP A 66 -15.19 5.71 3.84
CA ASP A 66 -16.38 5.62 4.69
C ASP A 66 -16.24 4.47 5.72
N TRP A 67 -15.14 4.49 6.50
CA TRP A 67 -14.71 3.38 7.35
C TRP A 67 -15.79 2.91 8.33
N HIS A 68 -16.49 3.82 9.01
CA HIS A 68 -17.55 3.44 9.95
C HIS A 68 -18.71 2.73 9.27
N VAL A 69 -19.12 3.20 8.09
CA VAL A 69 -20.20 2.57 7.31
C VAL A 69 -19.76 1.22 6.76
N ALA A 70 -18.49 1.12 6.32
CA ALA A 70 -17.88 -0.14 5.91
C ALA A 70 -17.89 -1.16 7.05
N VAL A 71 -17.49 -0.77 8.27
CA VAL A 71 -17.50 -1.63 9.46
C VAL A 71 -18.90 -2.17 9.74
N ASP A 72 -19.94 -1.32 9.72
CA ASP A 72 -21.32 -1.74 9.96
C ASP A 72 -21.84 -2.77 8.93
N LEU A 73 -21.46 -2.58 7.66
CA LEU A 73 -21.80 -3.54 6.60
C LEU A 73 -21.02 -4.85 6.76
N LEU A 74 -19.72 -4.77 6.96
CA LEU A 74 -18.82 -5.91 7.08
C LEU A 74 -19.16 -6.79 8.29
N LEU A 75 -19.48 -6.18 9.44
CA LEU A 75 -19.94 -6.92 10.63
C LEU A 75 -21.19 -7.73 10.34
N ARG A 76 -22.17 -7.15 9.64
CA ARG A 76 -23.39 -7.87 9.25
C ARG A 76 -23.08 -9.02 8.31
N LEU A 77 -22.24 -8.81 7.30
CA LEU A 77 -21.85 -9.85 6.34
C LEU A 77 -21.14 -11.01 7.05
N VAL A 78 -20.16 -10.73 7.92
CA VAL A 78 -19.44 -11.76 8.69
C VAL A 78 -20.40 -12.50 9.63
N ALA A 79 -21.28 -11.80 10.32
CA ALA A 79 -22.29 -12.43 11.21
C ALA A 79 -23.28 -13.34 10.47
N HIS A 80 -23.52 -13.09 9.16
CA HIS A 80 -24.34 -13.97 8.30
C HIS A 80 -23.52 -15.09 7.64
N GLY A 81 -22.26 -15.29 8.05
CA GLY A 81 -21.41 -16.38 7.59
C GLY A 81 -20.57 -16.07 6.35
N HIS A 82 -20.54 -14.83 5.87
CA HIS A 82 -19.69 -14.41 4.77
C HIS A 82 -18.25 -14.11 5.27
N VAL A 83 -17.58 -15.12 5.82
CA VAL A 83 -16.28 -14.98 6.50
C VAL A 83 -15.19 -14.42 5.58
N ARG A 84 -15.31 -14.56 4.25
CA ARG A 84 -14.41 -13.95 3.26
C ARG A 84 -14.24 -12.42 3.38
N PHE A 85 -15.07 -11.76 4.17
CA PHE A 85 -14.95 -10.33 4.45
C PHE A 85 -14.20 -10.02 5.75
N ALA A 86 -13.74 -11.03 6.47
CA ALA A 86 -13.11 -10.85 7.77
C ALA A 86 -11.80 -10.03 7.66
N GLY A 87 -10.98 -10.26 6.64
CA GLY A 87 -9.77 -9.46 6.41
C GLY A 87 -10.08 -7.98 6.15
N ARG A 88 -11.06 -7.70 5.28
CA ARG A 88 -11.51 -6.32 5.02
C ARG A 88 -12.13 -5.65 6.25
N LEU A 89 -12.82 -6.43 7.11
CA LEU A 89 -13.31 -5.94 8.39
C LEU A 89 -12.15 -5.54 9.31
N GLY A 90 -11.09 -6.35 9.37
CA GLY A 90 -9.89 -6.03 10.13
C GLY A 90 -9.26 -4.71 9.67
N VAL A 91 -9.11 -4.51 8.36
CA VAL A 91 -8.60 -3.24 7.80
C VAL A 91 -9.49 -2.06 8.19
N ALA A 92 -10.81 -2.17 8.02
CA ALA A 92 -11.73 -1.08 8.32
C ALA A 92 -11.74 -0.72 9.82
N LEU A 93 -11.70 -1.74 10.70
CA LEU A 93 -11.62 -1.55 12.15
C LEU A 93 -10.29 -0.88 12.56
N ALA A 94 -9.17 -1.30 11.98
CA ALA A 94 -7.87 -0.68 12.23
C ALA A 94 -7.87 0.81 11.83
N ARG A 95 -8.51 1.15 10.72
CA ARG A 95 -8.63 2.55 10.24
C ARG A 95 -9.44 3.45 11.16
N ILE A 96 -10.40 2.92 11.91
CA ILE A 96 -11.16 3.67 12.92
C ILE A 96 -10.54 3.60 14.32
N GLY A 97 -9.39 2.94 14.48
CA GLY A 97 -8.67 2.81 15.73
C GLY A 97 -9.18 1.71 16.67
N ASP A 98 -10.09 0.84 16.22
CA ASP A 98 -10.61 -0.29 17.02
C ASP A 98 -9.67 -1.50 16.84
N ILE A 99 -8.50 -1.40 17.48
CA ILE A 99 -7.40 -2.35 17.29
C ILE A 99 -7.77 -3.76 17.77
N GLU A 100 -8.43 -3.87 18.92
CA GLU A 100 -8.79 -5.19 19.50
C GLU A 100 -9.70 -5.98 18.55
N ARG A 101 -10.75 -5.33 18.04
CA ARG A 101 -11.67 -5.98 17.10
C ARG A 101 -11.05 -6.18 15.71
N ALA A 102 -10.11 -5.33 15.29
CA ALA A 102 -9.36 -5.54 14.06
C ALA A 102 -8.54 -6.83 14.14
N GLU A 103 -7.83 -7.06 15.27
CA GLU A 103 -7.09 -8.30 15.47
C GLU A 103 -7.99 -9.55 15.46
N GLU A 104 -9.15 -9.48 16.12
CA GLU A 104 -10.13 -10.59 16.11
C GLU A 104 -10.57 -10.92 14.67
N ALA A 105 -10.86 -9.88 13.88
CA ALA A 105 -11.27 -10.03 12.49
C ALA A 105 -10.15 -10.61 11.61
N PHE A 106 -8.91 -10.17 11.78
CA PHE A 106 -7.78 -10.73 11.06
C PHE A 106 -7.50 -12.19 11.45
N ARG A 107 -7.57 -12.54 12.74
CA ARG A 107 -7.43 -13.94 13.18
C ARG A 107 -8.51 -14.81 12.55
N LEU A 108 -9.76 -14.35 12.53
CA LEU A 108 -10.86 -15.05 11.88
C LEU A 108 -10.58 -15.27 10.37
N ALA A 109 -10.06 -14.26 9.67
CA ALA A 109 -9.68 -14.38 8.26
C ALA A 109 -8.60 -15.47 8.06
N LEU A 110 -7.57 -15.47 8.91
CA LEU A 110 -6.47 -16.44 8.84
C LEU A 110 -6.92 -17.87 9.18
N GLU A 111 -7.83 -18.05 10.14
CA GLU A 111 -8.43 -19.35 10.48
C GLU A 111 -9.20 -19.95 9.28
N HIS A 112 -9.76 -19.09 8.43
CA HIS A 112 -10.46 -19.50 7.19
C HIS A 112 -9.57 -19.51 5.94
N GLY A 113 -8.26 -19.34 6.12
CA GLY A 113 -7.28 -19.48 5.03
C GLY A 113 -7.12 -18.26 4.14
N GLU A 114 -7.61 -17.10 4.54
CA GLU A 114 -7.43 -15.83 3.80
C GLU A 114 -6.01 -15.29 4.02
N LEU A 115 -5.04 -15.80 3.25
CA LEU A 115 -3.63 -15.43 3.40
C LEU A 115 -3.34 -13.96 3.05
N ALA A 116 -4.18 -13.33 2.24
CA ALA A 116 -4.07 -11.90 1.95
C ALA A 116 -4.16 -11.02 3.21
N ALA A 117 -4.89 -11.48 4.24
CA ALA A 117 -4.99 -10.78 5.52
C ALA A 117 -3.68 -10.78 6.33
N CYS A 118 -2.70 -11.65 6.00
CA CYS A 118 -1.43 -11.71 6.72
C CYS A 118 -0.65 -10.40 6.63
N ASN A 119 -0.58 -9.78 5.45
CA ASN A 119 0.15 -8.53 5.24
C ASN A 119 -0.47 -7.39 6.07
N ASP A 120 -1.77 -7.21 5.98
CA ASP A 120 -2.47 -6.12 6.67
C ASP A 120 -2.43 -6.30 8.19
N PHE A 121 -2.56 -7.54 8.66
CA PHE A 121 -2.43 -7.85 10.09
C PHE A 121 -1.01 -7.60 10.60
N ALA A 122 0.00 -7.97 9.82
CA ALA A 122 1.39 -7.71 10.18
C ALA A 122 1.71 -6.21 10.27
N ILE A 123 1.15 -5.39 9.36
CA ILE A 123 1.30 -3.93 9.41
C ILE A 123 0.68 -3.39 10.71
N LEU A 124 -0.53 -3.84 11.06
CA LEU A 124 -1.17 -3.46 12.32
C LEU A 124 -0.31 -3.81 13.52
N LEU A 125 0.20 -5.04 13.60
CA LEU A 125 1.07 -5.49 14.70
C LEU A 125 2.39 -4.71 14.76
N ALA A 126 2.97 -4.37 13.61
CA ALA A 126 4.19 -3.57 13.55
C ALA A 126 3.96 -2.14 14.07
N GLN A 127 2.82 -1.53 13.78
CA GLN A 127 2.41 -0.22 14.33
C GLN A 127 2.28 -0.27 15.86
N GLU A 128 1.81 -1.41 16.40
CA GLU A 128 1.74 -1.67 17.83
C GLU A 128 3.09 -2.14 18.43
N ASN A 129 4.18 -2.06 17.66
CA ASN A 129 5.54 -2.51 18.04
C ASN A 129 5.63 -4.01 18.42
N ARG A 130 4.75 -4.85 17.89
CA ARG A 130 4.69 -6.30 18.10
C ARG A 130 5.39 -7.06 16.97
N LEU A 131 6.68 -6.78 16.82
CA LEU A 131 7.48 -7.23 15.68
C LEU A 131 7.63 -8.76 15.62
N ASP A 132 7.73 -9.43 16.77
CA ASP A 132 7.84 -10.89 16.85
C ASP A 132 6.61 -11.61 16.27
N GLU A 133 5.46 -10.95 16.27
CA GLU A 133 4.23 -11.47 15.67
C GLU A 133 4.06 -11.05 14.22
N ALA A 134 4.52 -9.84 13.86
CA ALA A 134 4.41 -9.29 12.51
C ALA A 134 5.29 -10.04 11.50
N VAL A 135 6.56 -10.31 11.84
CA VAL A 135 7.54 -10.95 10.94
C VAL A 135 7.04 -12.31 10.40
N PRO A 136 6.57 -13.26 11.22
CA PRO A 136 6.07 -14.54 10.71
C PRO A 136 4.85 -14.41 9.78
N LEU A 137 4.02 -13.40 9.96
CA LEU A 137 2.88 -13.15 9.08
C LEU A 137 3.33 -12.62 7.71
N LEU A 138 4.30 -11.69 7.69
CA LEU A 138 4.88 -11.21 6.44
C LEU A 138 5.63 -12.32 5.69
N GLU A 139 6.39 -13.16 6.40
CA GLU A 139 7.04 -14.33 5.79
C GLU A 139 6.02 -15.26 5.13
N ARG A 140 4.93 -15.54 5.83
CA ARG A 140 3.85 -16.40 5.31
C ARG A 140 3.15 -15.81 4.10
N ALA A 141 2.91 -14.50 4.07
CA ALA A 141 2.32 -13.82 2.93
C ALA A 141 3.31 -13.77 1.74
N ALA A 142 4.57 -13.45 1.99
CA ALA A 142 5.62 -13.43 0.97
C ALA A 142 5.84 -14.82 0.33
N GLU A 143 5.82 -15.90 1.14
CA GLU A 143 5.88 -17.28 0.65
C GLU A 143 4.65 -17.66 -0.19
N ALA A 144 3.49 -17.10 0.13
CA ALA A 144 2.28 -17.25 -0.67
C ALA A 144 2.31 -16.44 -1.97
N GLY A 145 3.35 -15.63 -2.16
CA GLY A 145 3.58 -14.87 -3.39
C GLY A 145 3.06 -13.42 -3.34
N ASP A 146 2.74 -12.89 -2.17
CA ASP A 146 2.38 -11.49 -2.00
C ASP A 146 3.64 -10.60 -2.13
N PRO A 147 3.74 -9.77 -3.19
CA PRO A 147 4.91 -8.93 -3.41
C PRO A 147 5.01 -7.79 -2.40
N GLN A 148 3.87 -7.30 -1.90
CA GLN A 148 3.83 -6.22 -0.92
C GLN A 148 4.35 -6.72 0.44
N ALA A 149 3.93 -7.92 0.85
CA ALA A 149 4.42 -8.54 2.08
C ALA A 149 5.93 -8.81 2.02
N ALA A 150 6.46 -9.20 0.87
CA ALA A 150 7.90 -9.40 0.70
C ALA A 150 8.69 -8.09 0.89
N ALA A 151 8.21 -6.99 0.32
CA ALA A 151 8.82 -5.67 0.49
C ALA A 151 8.69 -5.18 1.93
N ASN A 152 7.49 -5.30 2.53
CA ASN A 152 7.22 -4.90 3.92
C ASN A 152 8.07 -5.70 4.92
N LEU A 153 8.31 -7.01 4.66
CA LEU A 153 9.20 -7.83 5.47
C LEU A 153 10.62 -7.27 5.51
N VAL A 154 11.16 -6.94 4.34
CA VAL A 154 12.51 -6.38 4.23
C VAL A 154 12.60 -5.03 4.95
N GLU A 155 11.61 -4.16 4.73
CA GLU A 155 11.53 -2.85 5.38
C GLU A 155 11.43 -2.96 6.91
N LEU A 156 10.60 -3.88 7.41
CA LEU A 156 10.45 -4.13 8.84
C LEU A 156 11.75 -4.62 9.48
N LEU A 157 12.38 -5.63 8.88
CA LEU A 157 13.66 -6.18 9.36
C LEU A 157 14.78 -5.12 9.31
N TYR A 158 14.81 -4.32 8.25
CA TYR A 158 15.73 -3.20 8.12
C TYR A 158 15.52 -2.15 9.21
N GLY A 159 14.27 -1.74 9.43
CA GLY A 159 13.89 -0.75 10.45
C GLY A 159 14.20 -1.22 11.89
N CYS A 160 14.12 -2.52 12.16
CA CYS A 160 14.51 -3.12 13.45
C CYS A 160 16.03 -3.22 13.64
N GLY A 161 16.82 -2.92 12.60
CA GLY A 161 18.28 -3.03 12.64
C GLY A 161 18.82 -4.43 12.37
N ASP A 162 17.99 -5.43 12.09
CA ASP A 162 18.44 -6.76 11.67
C ASP A 162 18.78 -6.76 10.16
N LEU A 163 19.88 -6.07 9.85
CA LEU A 163 20.37 -5.94 8.47
C LEU A 163 20.66 -7.29 7.83
N ARG A 164 21.03 -8.30 8.62
CA ARG A 164 21.33 -9.64 8.10
C ARG A 164 20.06 -10.33 7.62
N ALA A 165 19.04 -10.38 8.45
CA ALA A 165 17.75 -10.96 8.07
C ALA A 165 17.11 -10.16 6.93
N ALA A 166 17.21 -8.82 6.95
CA ALA A 166 16.75 -7.96 5.86
C ALA A 166 17.42 -8.31 4.52
N LEU A 167 18.74 -8.54 4.51
CA LEU A 167 19.46 -8.93 3.30
C LEU A 167 19.05 -10.32 2.80
N GLU A 168 18.96 -11.30 3.71
CA GLU A 168 18.53 -12.65 3.38
C GLU A 168 17.11 -12.65 2.77
N ALA A 169 16.18 -11.89 3.35
CA ALA A 169 14.82 -11.72 2.83
C ALA A 169 14.83 -10.99 1.46
N ALA A 170 15.54 -9.87 1.34
CA ALA A 170 15.64 -9.10 0.11
C ALA A 170 16.20 -9.93 -1.06
N GLU A 171 17.26 -10.72 -0.82
CA GLU A 171 17.83 -11.60 -1.84
C GLU A 171 16.90 -12.76 -2.20
N ARG A 172 16.12 -13.25 -1.24
CA ARG A 172 15.16 -14.35 -1.45
C ARG A 172 13.97 -13.94 -2.31
N TYR A 173 13.45 -12.72 -2.10
CA TYR A 173 12.21 -12.27 -2.70
C TYR A 173 12.37 -11.26 -3.85
N ALA A 174 13.58 -10.77 -4.13
CA ALA A 174 13.81 -9.86 -5.24
C ALA A 174 13.42 -10.50 -6.57
N ASP A 175 12.46 -9.89 -7.27
CA ASP A 175 11.92 -10.36 -8.53
C ASP A 175 11.64 -9.16 -9.46
N GLU A 176 12.18 -9.18 -10.68
CA GLU A 176 11.95 -8.11 -11.66
C GLU A 176 10.48 -7.99 -12.11
N ASN A 177 9.68 -9.05 -11.95
CA ASN A 177 8.23 -8.99 -12.17
C ASN A 177 7.48 -8.31 -11.01
N ARG A 178 8.21 -8.01 -9.92
CA ARG A 178 7.73 -7.37 -8.71
C ARG A 178 8.68 -6.23 -8.32
N PRO A 179 8.66 -5.13 -9.08
CA PRO A 179 9.72 -4.12 -9.03
C PRO A 179 9.98 -3.51 -7.66
N ASP A 180 8.96 -3.42 -6.79
CA ASP A 180 9.12 -2.88 -5.43
C ASP A 180 10.04 -3.76 -4.55
N THR A 181 10.11 -5.08 -4.81
CA THR A 181 11.08 -5.95 -4.13
C THR A 181 12.52 -5.67 -4.54
N VAL A 182 12.72 -5.13 -5.76
CA VAL A 182 14.03 -4.69 -6.24
C VAL A 182 14.46 -3.40 -5.52
N VAL A 183 13.51 -2.50 -5.22
CA VAL A 183 13.77 -1.30 -4.39
C VAL A 183 14.21 -1.72 -3.00
N ALA A 184 13.48 -2.64 -2.35
CA ALA A 184 13.82 -3.13 -1.03
C ALA A 184 15.24 -3.75 -0.97
N LEU A 185 15.63 -4.50 -2.00
CA LEU A 185 17.00 -5.01 -2.12
C LEU A 185 18.04 -3.88 -2.29
N ALA A 186 17.70 -2.82 -3.04
CA ALA A 186 18.57 -1.67 -3.21
C ALA A 186 18.82 -0.95 -1.88
N ASP A 187 17.78 -0.72 -1.08
CA ASP A 187 17.87 -0.10 0.24
C ASP A 187 18.83 -0.86 1.16
N VAL A 188 18.66 -2.18 1.25
CA VAL A 188 19.51 -3.02 2.08
C VAL A 188 20.95 -3.05 1.56
N ARG A 189 21.17 -3.12 0.24
CA ARG A 189 22.52 -3.05 -0.36
C ARG A 189 23.21 -1.71 -0.07
N ALA A 190 22.46 -0.60 -0.08
CA ALA A 190 22.96 0.72 0.29
C ALA A 190 23.42 0.74 1.76
N ALA A 191 22.61 0.19 2.68
CA ALA A 191 22.93 0.08 4.09
C ALA A 191 24.19 -0.77 4.37
N TYR A 192 24.44 -1.79 3.55
CA TYR A 192 25.69 -2.57 3.59
C TYR A 192 26.88 -1.85 2.93
N GLY A 193 26.72 -0.62 2.49
CA GLY A 193 27.77 0.15 1.81
C GLY A 193 28.07 -0.31 0.38
N ARG A 194 27.21 -1.15 -0.22
CA ARG A 194 27.35 -1.63 -1.60
C ARG A 194 26.76 -0.61 -2.58
N VAL A 195 27.27 0.62 -2.48
CA VAL A 195 26.74 1.83 -3.14
C VAL A 195 26.50 1.64 -4.63
N GLY A 196 27.45 1.05 -5.36
CA GLY A 196 27.32 0.85 -6.81
C GLY A 196 26.27 -0.20 -7.19
N GLU A 197 26.10 -1.25 -6.37
CA GLU A 197 25.06 -2.27 -6.57
C GLU A 197 23.69 -1.68 -6.31
N ALA A 198 23.53 -0.95 -5.19
CA ALA A 198 22.28 -0.27 -4.82
C ALA A 198 21.84 0.70 -5.92
N GLU A 199 22.75 1.54 -6.42
CA GLU A 199 22.43 2.50 -7.48
C GLU A 199 21.94 1.84 -8.76
N ASN A 200 22.55 0.71 -9.16
CA ASN A 200 22.08 -0.04 -10.33
C ASN A 200 20.69 -0.65 -10.10
N LEU A 201 20.40 -1.14 -8.89
CA LEU A 201 19.09 -1.70 -8.54
C LEU A 201 18.01 -0.62 -8.53
N TYR A 202 18.25 0.57 -7.97
CA TYR A 202 17.29 1.68 -8.02
C TYR A 202 16.96 2.07 -9.47
N ARG A 203 17.98 2.25 -10.31
CA ARG A 203 17.75 2.55 -11.73
C ARG A 203 16.96 1.45 -12.43
N ARG A 204 17.26 0.20 -12.11
CA ARG A 204 16.53 -0.95 -12.66
C ARG A 204 15.07 -0.95 -12.20
N ALA A 205 14.82 -0.72 -10.92
CA ALA A 205 13.48 -0.64 -10.36
C ALA A 205 12.64 0.49 -11.00
N ALA A 206 13.24 1.66 -11.22
CA ALA A 206 12.60 2.77 -11.92
C ALA A 206 12.19 2.40 -13.36
N VAL A 207 13.09 1.74 -14.11
CA VAL A 207 12.78 1.26 -15.48
C VAL A 207 11.66 0.23 -15.49
N LEU A 208 11.57 -0.59 -14.44
CA LEU A 208 10.52 -1.61 -14.28
C LEU A 208 9.19 -1.03 -13.79
N GLY A 209 9.14 0.25 -13.41
CA GLY A 209 7.94 0.93 -12.95
C GLY A 209 7.57 0.66 -11.49
N ALA A 210 8.57 0.41 -10.64
CA ALA A 210 8.33 0.33 -9.20
C ALA A 210 7.80 1.66 -8.68
N LEU A 211 6.70 1.61 -7.92
CA LEU A 211 6.02 2.80 -7.39
C LEU A 211 6.94 3.68 -6.53
N ARG A 212 7.80 3.07 -5.72
CA ARG A 212 8.69 3.76 -4.78
C ARG A 212 10.08 4.07 -5.34
N ALA A 213 10.37 3.70 -6.60
CA ALA A 213 11.75 3.71 -7.11
C ALA A 213 12.38 5.10 -7.16
N HIS A 214 11.67 6.08 -7.66
CA HIS A 214 12.20 7.45 -7.81
C HIS A 214 12.42 8.10 -6.45
N GLY A 215 11.47 7.99 -5.53
CA GLY A 215 11.62 8.56 -4.20
C GLY A 215 12.75 7.91 -3.39
N ALA A 216 12.82 6.57 -3.39
CA ALA A 216 13.89 5.83 -2.72
C ALA A 216 15.27 6.14 -3.34
N TYR A 217 15.35 6.22 -4.68
CA TYR A 217 16.59 6.58 -5.36
C TYR A 217 17.00 8.03 -5.07
N GLY A 218 16.07 8.97 -5.04
CA GLY A 218 16.33 10.35 -4.64
C GLY A 218 16.88 10.45 -3.22
N SER A 219 16.28 9.73 -2.27
CA SER A 219 16.75 9.64 -0.88
C SER A 219 18.17 9.06 -0.78
N PHE A 220 18.48 8.01 -1.54
CA PHE A 220 19.79 7.42 -1.62
C PHE A 220 20.81 8.41 -2.22
N LEU A 221 20.48 9.11 -3.30
CA LEU A 221 21.36 10.09 -3.94
C LEU A 221 21.68 11.23 -2.97
N LEU A 222 20.71 11.69 -2.20
CA LEU A 222 20.90 12.75 -1.22
C LEU A 222 21.76 12.29 -0.04
N SER A 223 21.37 11.18 0.60
CA SER A 223 21.96 10.76 1.88
C SER A 223 23.30 10.03 1.72
N VAL A 224 23.47 9.23 0.66
CA VAL A 224 24.64 8.35 0.46
C VAL A 224 25.64 8.95 -0.54
N ARG A 225 25.14 9.57 -1.62
CA ARG A 225 26.00 10.16 -2.66
C ARG A 225 26.28 11.64 -2.44
N GLY A 226 25.44 12.35 -1.64
CA GLY A 226 25.53 13.79 -1.46
C GLY A 226 25.20 14.58 -2.74
N ASP A 227 24.53 13.96 -3.72
CA ASP A 227 24.16 14.58 -4.99
C ASP A 227 22.74 15.16 -4.92
N ALA A 228 22.62 16.34 -4.31
CA ALA A 228 21.34 17.02 -4.13
C ALA A 228 20.64 17.33 -5.47
N ALA A 229 21.42 17.67 -6.53
CA ALA A 229 20.83 17.99 -7.83
C ALA A 229 20.26 16.75 -8.53
N ALA A 230 20.88 15.58 -8.36
CA ALA A 230 20.33 14.33 -8.86
C ALA A 230 19.12 13.89 -8.01
N ALA A 231 19.20 14.04 -6.70
CA ALA A 231 18.08 13.73 -5.79
C ALA A 231 16.83 14.56 -6.11
N GLU A 232 16.96 15.85 -6.35
CA GLU A 232 15.86 16.72 -6.74
C GLU A 232 15.15 16.22 -8.00
N ARG A 233 15.89 15.81 -9.03
CA ARG A 233 15.29 15.27 -10.25
C ARG A 233 14.48 14.01 -9.99
N GLU A 234 14.99 13.11 -9.15
CA GLU A 234 14.27 11.89 -8.80
C GLU A 234 13.04 12.19 -7.94
N PHE A 235 13.09 13.11 -6.99
CA PHE A 235 11.92 13.55 -6.22
C PHE A 235 10.87 14.23 -7.10
N GLN A 236 11.28 14.99 -8.12
CA GLN A 236 10.35 15.57 -9.09
C GLN A 236 9.63 14.49 -9.92
N GLU A 237 10.35 13.42 -10.33
CA GLU A 237 9.69 12.29 -11.00
C GLU A 237 8.73 11.56 -10.06
N ALA A 238 9.11 11.30 -8.80
CA ALA A 238 8.23 10.69 -7.81
C ALA A 238 6.95 11.51 -7.59
N ALA A 239 7.07 12.84 -7.46
CA ALA A 239 5.93 13.73 -7.26
C ALA A 239 4.98 13.81 -8.48
N ARG A 240 5.47 13.54 -9.70
CA ARG A 240 4.63 13.49 -10.92
C ARG A 240 3.71 12.28 -10.97
N HIS A 241 4.02 11.23 -10.21
CA HIS A 241 3.21 10.01 -10.15
C HIS A 241 2.07 10.09 -9.12
N ASP A 242 1.78 11.28 -8.60
CA ASP A 242 0.71 11.58 -7.62
C ASP A 242 0.75 10.65 -6.38
N GLU A 243 1.94 10.16 -6.01
CA GLU A 243 2.09 9.33 -4.83
C GLU A 243 2.01 10.18 -3.55
N PRO A 244 1.16 9.81 -2.57
CA PRO A 244 1.12 10.46 -1.28
C PRO A 244 2.51 10.41 -0.61
N GLY A 245 2.92 11.50 0.03
CA GLY A 245 4.21 11.60 0.71
C GLY A 245 5.36 12.11 -0.16
N TRP A 246 5.42 11.80 -1.46
CA TRP A 246 6.52 12.30 -2.29
C TRP A 246 6.39 13.79 -2.63
N GLN A 247 5.18 14.29 -2.73
CA GLN A 247 4.93 15.73 -2.86
C GLN A 247 5.41 16.47 -1.61
N PHE A 248 5.11 15.95 -0.41
CA PHE A 248 5.64 16.50 0.83
C PHE A 248 7.17 16.41 0.90
N THR A 249 7.75 15.26 0.55
CA THR A 249 9.21 15.04 0.55
C THR A 249 9.93 16.03 -0.37
N LEU A 250 9.43 16.25 -1.58
CA LEU A 250 10.00 17.26 -2.49
C LEU A 250 9.83 18.68 -1.94
N GLY A 251 8.64 18.98 -1.40
CA GLY A 251 8.39 20.28 -0.77
C GLY A 251 9.35 20.55 0.38
N ARG A 252 9.51 19.59 1.29
CA ARG A 252 10.45 19.69 2.41
C ARG A 252 11.88 19.86 1.95
N PHE A 253 12.31 19.06 0.96
CA PHE A 253 13.65 19.20 0.34
C PHE A 253 13.88 20.62 -0.19
N LEU A 254 12.91 21.20 -0.90
CA LEU A 254 13.02 22.55 -1.46
C LEU A 254 13.05 23.63 -0.37
N VAL A 255 12.30 23.46 0.73
CA VAL A 255 12.35 24.36 1.90
C VAL A 255 13.75 24.32 2.53
N ASP A 256 14.27 23.13 2.76
CA ASP A 256 15.59 22.91 3.35
C ASP A 256 16.72 23.47 2.48
N ASP A 257 16.53 23.50 1.14
CA ASP A 257 17.44 24.16 0.17
C ASP A 257 17.22 25.67 0.08
N GLY A 258 16.34 26.28 0.89
CA GLY A 258 16.07 27.72 0.90
C GLY A 258 15.19 28.22 -0.25
N ARG A 259 14.36 27.36 -0.84
CA ARG A 259 13.47 27.62 -1.97
C ARG A 259 11.98 27.46 -1.62
N PRO A 260 11.48 28.13 -0.54
CA PRO A 260 10.11 27.91 -0.05
C PRO A 260 9.03 28.28 -1.07
N ALA A 261 9.28 29.27 -1.94
CA ALA A 261 8.33 29.66 -2.98
C ALA A 261 8.10 28.56 -4.03
N GLU A 262 9.15 27.78 -4.32
CA GLU A 262 9.07 26.62 -5.22
C GLU A 262 8.46 25.38 -4.51
N ALA A 263 8.67 25.27 -3.20
CA ALA A 263 8.11 24.20 -2.38
C ALA A 263 6.58 24.27 -2.25
N ARG A 264 6.06 25.51 -2.15
CA ARG A 264 4.66 25.79 -1.80
C ARG A 264 3.62 24.94 -2.56
N PRO A 265 3.65 24.81 -3.92
CA PRO A 265 2.65 24.03 -4.64
C PRO A 265 2.66 22.54 -4.26
N TYR A 266 3.81 21.96 -3.97
CA TYR A 266 3.94 20.57 -3.58
C TYR A 266 3.44 20.34 -2.15
N VAL A 267 3.81 21.23 -1.21
CA VAL A 267 3.34 21.18 0.16
C VAL A 267 1.82 21.37 0.24
N ALA A 268 1.27 22.32 -0.54
CA ALA A 268 -0.17 22.53 -0.61
C ALA A 268 -0.94 21.31 -1.16
N ALA A 269 -0.36 20.61 -2.13
CA ALA A 269 -0.96 19.39 -2.67
C ALA A 269 -0.97 18.26 -1.62
N ALA A 270 0.11 18.07 -0.86
CA ALA A 270 0.17 17.10 0.23
C ALA A 270 -0.81 17.44 1.36
N ALA A 271 -0.88 18.72 1.75
CA ALA A 271 -1.84 19.20 2.77
C ALA A 271 -3.30 18.94 2.36
N ALA A 272 -3.63 19.14 1.08
CA ALA A 272 -4.96 18.86 0.55
C ALA A 272 -5.34 17.37 0.60
N LEU A 273 -4.35 16.47 0.69
CA LEU A 273 -4.55 15.03 0.88
C LEU A 273 -4.64 14.61 2.36
N GLY A 274 -4.58 15.59 3.28
CA GLY A 274 -4.72 15.35 4.71
C GLY A 274 -3.40 15.03 5.43
N ASP A 275 -2.27 15.45 4.89
CA ASP A 275 -0.97 15.33 5.54
C ASP A 275 -0.79 16.48 6.54
N ASP A 276 -0.86 16.18 7.84
CA ASP A 276 -0.79 17.16 8.92
C ASP A 276 0.57 17.89 8.99
N GLU A 277 1.67 17.20 8.64
CA GLU A 277 2.99 17.84 8.57
C GLU A 277 3.07 18.81 7.40
N ALA A 278 2.42 18.48 6.29
CA ALA A 278 2.32 19.37 5.14
C ALA A 278 1.45 20.61 5.45
N VAL A 279 0.37 20.46 6.22
CA VAL A 279 -0.46 21.59 6.68
C VAL A 279 0.39 22.55 7.52
N THR A 280 1.16 22.01 8.47
CA THR A 280 2.06 22.80 9.32
C THR A 280 3.12 23.53 8.50
N LEU A 281 3.79 22.80 7.61
CA LEU A 281 4.84 23.37 6.75
C LEU A 281 4.30 24.44 5.79
N LEU A 282 3.06 24.27 5.30
CA LEU A 282 2.42 25.25 4.44
C LEU A 282 2.17 26.57 5.18
N ALA A 283 1.67 26.50 6.42
CA ALA A 283 1.49 27.66 7.28
C ALA A 283 2.83 28.39 7.56
N GLU A 284 3.91 27.66 7.83
CA GLU A 284 5.25 28.22 7.96
C GLU A 284 5.71 28.95 6.70
N ILE A 285 5.49 28.38 5.50
CA ILE A 285 5.84 28.99 4.21
C ILE A 285 5.04 30.28 3.98
N ASP A 286 3.75 30.28 4.35
CA ASP A 286 2.85 31.40 4.14
C ASP A 286 2.99 32.48 5.26
N GLY A 287 3.78 32.20 6.30
CA GLY A 287 4.01 33.11 7.43
C GLY A 287 2.81 33.18 8.38
N GLU A 288 1.99 32.16 8.40
CA GLU A 288 0.83 31.99 9.28
C GLU A 288 1.24 31.21 10.54
N ASP A 289 0.63 31.52 11.68
CA ASP A 289 0.81 30.69 12.87
C ASP A 289 -0.15 29.48 12.78
N PRO A 290 0.35 28.23 12.65
CA PRO A 290 -0.50 27.07 12.49
C PRO A 290 -1.40 26.77 13.71
N TYR A 291 -1.24 27.52 14.81
CA TYR A 291 -1.96 27.35 16.08
C TYR A 291 -2.79 28.60 16.48
N ASP A 292 -2.98 29.58 15.57
CA ASP A 292 -3.69 30.83 15.86
C ASP A 292 -5.17 30.72 15.40
N ASP A 293 -5.91 29.79 16.02
CA ASP A 293 -7.36 29.63 15.90
C ASP A 293 -8.03 29.59 17.29
#